data_13eab201469011a948f793ecbe82a118
#
_entry.id   13eab201469011a948f793ecbe82a118
#
_cell.length_a   1.000
_cell.length_b   1.000
_cell.length_c   1.000
_cell.angle_alpha   90.00
_cell.angle_beta   90.00
_cell.angle_gamma   90.00
#
_symmetry.space_group_name_H-M   'P 1'
#
loop_
_entity.id
_entity.type
_entity.pdbx_description
1 polymer ?
#
loop_
_entity_poly.entity_id
_entity_poly.type
_entity_poly.pdbx_seq_one_letter_code
_entity_poly.pdbx_strand_id
1 'polypeptide(L)'
;QRQMCIRDRDYIATGHYARIEQLANGRYAIANSVTAAKDQTYALYNLTQEQLSHTLMPVGDYTKDQIREIAAKIGLPVAKKKDSQEICFVPDQDYASFIQNETGIVAPKGNFVNTKGEILGTHEGITHYTVGQRRGLGLPMGHRVFVLEIRPETNEVVVGENEEVFAKVVKANKVNYMAIPPLELGEELSCTAKIRYGHKGSPCVIKRTGEDEITCTFPDGVRAPTPGQAVVFYVDGCVGGGGT
;
A
#
# COMPACT_ATOMS: atom_id res chain seq x y z
N GLN A 1 7.33 -0.90 -20.33
CA GLN A 1 8.60 -0.86 -21.06
C GLN A 1 8.76 -2.07 -22.01
N ARG A 2 8.61 -3.29 -21.50
CA ARG A 2 8.68 -4.50 -22.35
C ARG A 2 7.64 -4.53 -23.47
N GLN A 3 6.41 -4.06 -23.19
CA GLN A 3 5.37 -3.97 -24.20
C GLN A 3 5.65 -2.88 -25.25
N MET A 4 6.26 -1.76 -24.83
CA MET A 4 6.68 -0.70 -25.76
C MET A 4 7.72 -1.23 -26.75
N CYS A 5 8.79 -1.85 -26.26
CA CYS A 5 9.82 -2.44 -27.13
C CYS A 5 9.27 -3.49 -28.10
N ILE A 6 8.35 -4.36 -27.63
CA ILE A 6 7.77 -5.42 -28.48
C ILE A 6 6.81 -4.84 -29.53
N ARG A 7 6.15 -3.69 -29.25
CA ARG A 7 5.11 -3.12 -30.12
C ARG A 7 5.55 -1.85 -30.84
N ASP A 8 6.81 -1.46 -30.70
CA ASP A 8 7.35 -0.23 -31.31
C ASP A 8 6.49 1.00 -30.97
N ARG A 9 6.28 1.23 -29.67
CA ARG A 9 5.48 2.34 -29.14
C ARG A 9 6.32 3.22 -28.23
N ASP A 10 6.08 4.53 -28.31
CA ASP A 10 6.79 5.53 -27.51
C ASP A 10 6.16 5.70 -26.11
N TYR A 11 4.85 5.45 -26.00
CA TYR A 11 4.10 5.67 -24.74
C TYR A 11 3.19 4.51 -24.38
N ILE A 12 2.97 4.36 -23.06
CA ILE A 12 1.93 3.51 -22.47
C ILE A 12 0.86 4.40 -21.88
N ALA A 13 -0.41 4.19 -22.24
CA ALA A 13 -1.55 4.84 -21.60
C ALA A 13 -2.26 3.87 -20.64
N THR A 14 -2.62 4.34 -19.46
CA THR A 14 -3.32 3.54 -18.45
C THR A 14 -4.51 4.29 -17.87
N GLY A 15 -5.52 3.55 -17.39
CA GLY A 15 -6.72 4.10 -16.78
C GLY A 15 -6.60 4.38 -15.28
N HIS A 16 -5.40 4.59 -14.75
CA HIS A 16 -5.23 4.95 -13.35
C HIS A 16 -5.73 6.37 -13.06
N TYR A 17 -6.39 6.53 -11.91
CA TYR A 17 -6.77 7.84 -11.36
C TYR A 17 -5.58 8.47 -10.65
N ALA A 18 -4.66 8.99 -11.43
CA ALA A 18 -3.47 9.71 -11.03
C ALA A 18 -3.07 10.64 -12.18
N ARG A 19 -2.26 11.65 -11.93
CA ARG A 19 -1.75 12.55 -12.97
C ARG A 19 -0.23 12.48 -13.00
N ILE A 20 0.36 12.61 -14.18
CA ILE A 20 1.81 12.74 -14.32
C ILE A 20 2.10 14.20 -14.63
N GLU A 21 2.99 14.80 -13.85
CA GLU A 21 3.43 16.19 -13.99
C GLU A 21 4.94 16.23 -14.12
N GLN A 22 5.44 17.13 -14.96
CA GLN A 22 6.86 17.48 -14.97
C GLN A 22 7.05 18.70 -14.09
N LEU A 23 7.82 18.53 -13.03
CA LEU A 23 8.06 19.58 -12.03
C LEU A 23 9.14 20.57 -12.50
N ALA A 24 9.22 21.72 -11.83
CA ALA A 24 10.22 22.76 -12.13
C ALA A 24 11.69 22.28 -11.95
N ASN A 25 11.91 21.26 -11.14
CA ASN A 25 13.22 20.61 -10.99
C ASN A 25 13.56 19.61 -12.12
N GLY A 26 12.71 19.55 -13.16
CA GLY A 26 12.86 18.67 -14.30
C GLY A 26 12.42 17.22 -14.09
N ARG A 27 12.05 16.84 -12.87
CA ARG A 27 11.61 15.46 -12.54
C ARG A 27 10.14 15.26 -12.93
N TYR A 28 9.82 14.05 -13.32
CA TYR A 28 8.44 13.61 -13.45
C TYR A 28 7.93 13.10 -12.08
N ALA A 29 6.70 13.43 -11.76
CA ALA A 29 6.05 13.01 -10.54
C ALA A 29 4.60 12.57 -10.79
N ILE A 30 4.08 11.75 -9.90
CA ILE A 30 2.66 11.42 -9.86
C ILE A 30 2.00 12.37 -8.89
N ALA A 31 1.10 13.20 -9.40
CA ALA A 31 0.23 14.08 -8.63
C ALA A 31 -1.11 13.39 -8.31
N ASN A 32 -1.70 13.80 -7.19
CA ASN A 32 -3.00 13.30 -6.77
C ASN A 32 -4.06 13.52 -7.86
N SER A 33 -4.96 12.53 -8.00
CA SER A 33 -6.14 12.66 -8.85
C SER A 33 -7.04 13.80 -8.37
N VAL A 34 -7.82 14.37 -9.28
CA VAL A 34 -8.88 15.35 -8.94
C VAL A 34 -9.96 14.75 -8.03
N THR A 35 -10.06 13.42 -7.97
CA THR A 35 -11.00 12.70 -7.12
C THR A 35 -10.26 11.94 -6.01
N ALA A 36 -10.14 12.55 -4.83
CA ALA A 36 -9.44 11.96 -3.69
C ALA A 36 -9.95 10.54 -3.29
N ALA A 37 -11.26 10.29 -3.44
CA ALA A 37 -11.85 8.98 -3.11
C ALA A 37 -11.43 7.85 -4.06
N LYS A 38 -10.86 8.16 -5.22
CA LYS A 38 -10.41 7.20 -6.24
C LYS A 38 -8.93 7.32 -6.54
N ASP A 39 -8.22 8.12 -5.76
CA ASP A 39 -6.77 8.31 -5.92
C ASP A 39 -6.01 6.98 -5.84
N GLN A 40 -5.21 6.71 -6.87
CA GLN A 40 -4.44 5.48 -7.00
C GLN A 40 -2.93 5.72 -6.93
N THR A 41 -2.51 6.89 -6.54
CA THR A 41 -1.09 7.30 -6.48
C THR A 41 -0.25 6.39 -5.59
N TYR A 42 -0.84 5.87 -4.50
CA TYR A 42 -0.14 4.96 -3.59
C TYR A 42 0.43 3.72 -4.30
N ALA A 43 -0.31 3.14 -5.22
CA ALA A 43 0.11 1.91 -5.92
C ALA A 43 1.21 2.16 -6.98
N LEU A 44 1.46 3.42 -7.33
CA LEU A 44 2.32 3.82 -8.44
C LEU A 44 3.68 4.38 -7.99
N TYR A 45 3.96 4.37 -6.69
CA TYR A 45 5.15 4.99 -6.09
C TYR A 45 6.49 4.44 -6.63
N ASN A 46 6.50 3.24 -7.17
CA ASN A 46 7.71 2.55 -7.65
C ASN A 46 8.05 2.80 -9.13
N LEU A 47 7.27 3.65 -9.83
CA LEU A 47 7.60 4.03 -11.20
C LEU A 47 8.85 4.90 -11.24
N THR A 48 9.79 4.54 -12.12
CA THR A 48 11.03 5.29 -12.33
C THR A 48 10.80 6.54 -13.18
N GLN A 49 11.77 7.46 -13.18
CA GLN A 49 11.71 8.67 -14.02
C GLN A 49 11.57 8.34 -15.50
N GLU A 50 12.28 7.33 -15.98
CA GLU A 50 12.18 6.84 -17.36
C GLU A 50 10.76 6.33 -17.65
N GLN A 51 10.20 5.50 -16.77
CA GLN A 51 8.85 4.98 -16.93
C GLN A 51 7.80 6.10 -16.92
N LEU A 52 7.94 7.07 -16.02
CA LEU A 52 7.02 8.21 -15.93
C LEU A 52 7.04 9.07 -17.18
N SER A 53 8.22 9.34 -17.78
CA SER A 53 8.35 10.14 -18.99
C SER A 53 7.66 9.51 -20.22
N HIS A 54 7.39 8.20 -20.18
CA HIS A 54 6.73 7.44 -21.24
C HIS A 54 5.36 6.88 -20.85
N THR A 55 4.76 7.38 -19.77
CA THR A 55 3.44 6.95 -19.29
C THR A 55 2.43 8.08 -19.39
N LEU A 56 1.22 7.76 -19.85
CA LEU A 56 0.09 8.67 -19.88
C LEU A 56 -1.04 8.14 -18.99
N MET A 57 -1.66 9.04 -18.22
CA MET A 57 -2.77 8.73 -17.31
C MET A 57 -3.97 9.63 -17.63
N PRO A 58 -4.62 9.45 -18.80
CA PRO A 58 -5.60 10.40 -19.31
C PRO A 58 -6.88 10.52 -18.48
N VAL A 59 -7.14 9.59 -17.55
CA VAL A 59 -8.34 9.66 -16.69
C VAL A 59 -8.09 10.42 -15.39
N GLY A 60 -6.85 10.78 -15.07
CA GLY A 60 -6.48 11.46 -13.82
C GLY A 60 -7.13 12.83 -13.63
N ASP A 61 -7.47 13.52 -14.72
CA ASP A 61 -8.10 14.85 -14.72
C ASP A 61 -9.63 14.80 -14.69
N TYR A 62 -10.22 13.61 -14.61
CA TYR A 62 -11.67 13.43 -14.64
C TYR A 62 -12.18 12.77 -13.37
N THR A 63 -13.41 13.13 -13.01
CA THR A 63 -14.15 12.36 -12.01
C THR A 63 -14.63 11.04 -12.62
N LYS A 64 -14.94 10.08 -11.75
CA LYS A 64 -15.44 8.79 -12.21
C LYS A 64 -16.75 8.91 -13.00
N ASP A 65 -17.62 9.82 -12.61
CA ASP A 65 -18.91 10.01 -13.28
C ASP A 65 -18.68 10.61 -14.68
N GLN A 66 -17.76 11.55 -14.82
CA GLN A 66 -17.34 12.07 -16.14
C GLN A 66 -16.78 10.96 -17.05
N ILE A 67 -15.93 10.07 -16.50
CA ILE A 67 -15.40 8.94 -17.28
C ILE A 67 -16.52 7.97 -17.68
N ARG A 68 -17.50 7.72 -16.81
CA ARG A 68 -18.68 6.89 -17.17
C ARG A 68 -19.53 7.54 -18.28
N GLU A 69 -19.74 8.85 -18.22
CA GLU A 69 -20.44 9.59 -19.28
C GLU A 69 -19.70 9.53 -20.61
N ILE A 70 -18.37 9.73 -20.60
CA ILE A 70 -17.53 9.60 -21.79
C ILE A 70 -17.64 8.18 -22.35
N ALA A 71 -17.48 7.17 -21.51
CA ALA A 71 -17.57 5.77 -21.91
C ALA A 71 -18.96 5.43 -22.51
N ALA A 72 -20.03 5.96 -21.95
CA ALA A 72 -21.38 5.80 -22.48
C ALA A 72 -21.55 6.48 -23.84
N LYS A 73 -21.04 7.72 -24.00
CA LYS A 73 -21.10 8.47 -25.25
C LYS A 73 -20.38 7.77 -26.41
N ILE A 74 -19.25 7.11 -26.13
CA ILE A 74 -18.50 6.36 -27.14
C ILE A 74 -18.92 4.89 -27.24
N GLY A 75 -20.00 4.49 -26.56
CA GLY A 75 -20.61 3.17 -26.71
C GLY A 75 -19.84 2.02 -26.04
N LEU A 76 -19.01 2.28 -25.03
CA LEU A 76 -18.29 1.21 -24.35
C LEU A 76 -19.22 0.37 -23.47
N PRO A 77 -19.28 -0.95 -23.64
CA PRO A 77 -20.17 -1.83 -22.84
C PRO A 77 -19.87 -1.82 -21.35
N VAL A 78 -18.63 -1.45 -20.97
CA VAL A 78 -18.18 -1.40 -19.57
C VAL A 78 -18.58 -0.11 -18.84
N ALA A 79 -19.23 0.87 -19.50
CA ALA A 79 -19.61 2.15 -18.88
C ALA A 79 -20.44 2.00 -17.61
N LYS A 80 -21.28 0.94 -17.52
CA LYS A 80 -22.13 0.64 -16.35
C LYS A 80 -21.55 -0.41 -15.39
N LYS A 81 -20.33 -0.92 -15.67
CA LYS A 81 -19.70 -1.94 -14.81
C LYS A 81 -19.42 -1.36 -13.42
N LYS A 82 -19.81 -2.09 -12.39
CA LYS A 82 -19.44 -1.77 -11.00
C LYS A 82 -17.93 -1.91 -10.80
N ASP A 83 -17.38 -1.15 -9.85
CA ASP A 83 -15.98 -1.28 -9.47
C ASP A 83 -15.69 -2.67 -8.92
N SER A 84 -14.55 -3.23 -9.28
CA SER A 84 -14.01 -4.37 -8.55
C SER A 84 -13.58 -3.88 -7.18
N GLN A 85 -14.19 -4.43 -6.12
CA GLN A 85 -13.90 -4.06 -4.73
C GLN A 85 -12.87 -4.99 -4.10
N GLU A 86 -12.63 -6.14 -4.74
CA GLU A 86 -11.78 -7.22 -4.25
C GLU A 86 -10.78 -7.65 -5.33
N ILE A 87 -9.82 -8.47 -4.93
CA ILE A 87 -8.86 -9.08 -5.84
C ILE A 87 -9.64 -9.98 -6.81
N CYS A 88 -9.60 -9.66 -8.08
CA CYS A 88 -10.46 -10.26 -9.12
C CYS A 88 -10.29 -11.78 -9.30
N PHE A 89 -9.17 -12.35 -8.84
CA PHE A 89 -8.90 -13.80 -8.90
C PHE A 89 -9.15 -14.51 -7.55
N VAL A 90 -9.68 -13.81 -6.52
CA VAL A 90 -10.16 -14.38 -5.25
C VAL A 90 -11.59 -13.87 -4.99
N PRO A 91 -12.58 -14.34 -5.81
CA PRO A 91 -13.92 -13.76 -5.81
C PRO A 91 -14.73 -14.03 -4.53
N ASP A 92 -14.37 -15.05 -3.78
CA ASP A 92 -14.98 -15.47 -2.52
C ASP A 92 -14.33 -14.84 -1.28
N GLN A 93 -13.27 -14.06 -1.48
CA GLN A 93 -12.48 -13.43 -0.41
C GLN A 93 -11.81 -14.42 0.55
N ASP A 94 -11.75 -15.70 0.19
CA ASP A 94 -11.04 -16.74 0.95
C ASP A 94 -9.58 -16.85 0.50
N TYR A 95 -8.78 -15.89 0.96
CA TYR A 95 -7.35 -15.83 0.65
C TYR A 95 -6.56 -17.03 1.18
N ALA A 96 -6.98 -17.60 2.31
CA ALA A 96 -6.29 -18.75 2.89
C ALA A 96 -6.47 -19.99 2.00
N SER A 97 -7.69 -20.28 1.57
CA SER A 97 -7.96 -21.35 0.61
C SER A 97 -7.30 -21.11 -0.74
N PHE A 98 -7.29 -19.86 -1.22
CA PHE A 98 -6.58 -19.50 -2.46
C PHE A 98 -5.08 -19.82 -2.35
N ILE A 99 -4.41 -19.36 -1.28
CA ILE A 99 -2.98 -19.63 -1.06
C ILE A 99 -2.73 -21.13 -1.00
N GLN A 100 -3.55 -21.89 -0.26
CA GLN A 100 -3.45 -23.35 -0.15
C GLN A 100 -3.57 -24.01 -1.53
N ASN A 101 -4.54 -23.62 -2.34
CA ASN A 101 -4.78 -24.22 -3.65
C ASN A 101 -3.64 -23.93 -4.63
N GLU A 102 -3.09 -22.70 -4.62
CA GLU A 102 -2.00 -22.30 -5.52
C GLU A 102 -0.64 -22.85 -5.11
N THR A 103 -0.39 -23.00 -3.81
CA THR A 103 0.92 -23.42 -3.30
C THR A 103 0.97 -24.89 -2.88
N GLY A 104 -0.17 -25.53 -2.65
CA GLY A 104 -0.28 -26.85 -2.03
C GLY A 104 0.09 -26.86 -0.53
N ILE A 105 0.35 -25.68 0.07
CA ILE A 105 0.78 -25.56 1.46
C ILE A 105 -0.43 -25.27 2.34
N VAL A 106 -0.70 -26.18 3.28
CA VAL A 106 -1.67 -25.96 4.36
C VAL A 106 -0.94 -25.30 5.52
N ALA A 107 -1.33 -24.09 5.88
CA ALA A 107 -0.77 -23.43 7.05
C ALA A 107 -1.13 -24.21 8.33
N PRO A 108 -0.17 -24.69 9.13
CA PRO A 108 -0.45 -25.46 10.32
C PRO A 108 -1.15 -24.61 11.39
N LYS A 109 -1.93 -25.28 12.26
CA LYS A 109 -2.45 -24.66 13.47
C LYS A 109 -1.28 -24.19 14.34
N GLY A 110 -1.45 -23.06 15.02
CA GLY A 110 -0.45 -22.47 15.89
C GLY A 110 -1.08 -21.77 17.09
N ASN A 111 -0.31 -20.95 17.78
CA ASN A 111 -0.73 -20.31 19.01
C ASN A 111 -0.99 -18.81 18.82
N PHE A 112 -2.06 -18.32 19.42
CA PHE A 112 -2.16 -16.92 19.79
C PHE A 112 -1.34 -16.69 21.06
N VAL A 113 -0.49 -15.69 21.04
CA VAL A 113 0.33 -15.31 22.22
C VAL A 113 0.15 -13.81 22.50
N ASN A 114 0.36 -13.39 23.75
CA ASN A 114 0.47 -11.98 24.07
C ASN A 114 1.92 -11.47 23.84
N THR A 115 2.15 -10.19 24.09
CA THR A 115 3.47 -9.55 23.94
C THR A 115 4.54 -10.11 24.89
N LYS A 116 4.13 -10.85 25.95
CA LYS A 116 5.02 -11.55 26.88
C LYS A 116 5.32 -12.99 26.47
N GLY A 117 4.70 -13.50 25.38
CA GLY A 117 4.83 -14.87 24.92
C GLY A 117 3.91 -15.88 25.63
N GLU A 118 2.96 -15.42 26.44
CA GLU A 118 1.99 -16.29 27.08
C GLU A 118 0.94 -16.75 26.07
N ILE A 119 0.65 -18.06 26.04
CA ILE A 119 -0.33 -18.66 25.13
C ILE A 119 -1.75 -18.31 25.58
N LEU A 120 -2.52 -17.72 24.70
CA LEU A 120 -3.90 -17.31 24.92
C LEU A 120 -4.94 -18.24 24.25
N GLY A 121 -4.51 -19.02 23.28
CA GLY A 121 -5.37 -19.93 22.52
C GLY A 121 -4.66 -20.46 21.29
N THR A 122 -5.41 -21.14 20.41
CA THR A 122 -4.90 -21.71 19.17
C THR A 122 -5.58 -21.08 17.97
N HIS A 123 -4.88 -21.02 16.83
CA HIS A 123 -5.40 -20.51 15.57
C HIS A 123 -5.32 -21.57 14.44
N GLU A 124 -6.10 -21.40 13.40
CA GLU A 124 -6.22 -22.33 12.27
C GLU A 124 -5.10 -22.22 11.22
N GLY A 125 -4.16 -21.33 11.40
CA GLY A 125 -3.04 -21.05 10.49
C GLY A 125 -2.81 -19.56 10.31
N ILE A 126 -1.56 -19.13 10.23
CA ILE A 126 -1.18 -17.70 10.16
C ILE A 126 -1.74 -16.98 8.93
N THR A 127 -2.06 -17.70 7.85
CA THR A 127 -2.62 -17.15 6.60
C THR A 127 -4.04 -16.59 6.76
N HIS A 128 -4.73 -16.91 7.85
CA HIS A 128 -6.07 -16.41 8.17
C HIS A 128 -6.05 -15.06 8.87
N TYR A 129 -4.88 -14.52 9.21
CA TYR A 129 -4.76 -13.33 10.04
C TYR A 129 -3.98 -12.21 9.35
N THR A 130 -4.29 -10.99 9.76
CA THR A 130 -3.65 -9.78 9.24
C THR A 130 -3.35 -8.84 10.40
N VAL A 131 -2.21 -8.16 10.39
CA VAL A 131 -1.85 -7.16 11.40
C VAL A 131 -2.92 -6.08 11.49
N GLY A 132 -3.36 -5.78 12.71
CA GLY A 132 -4.46 -4.87 13.00
C GLY A 132 -5.86 -5.50 12.97
N GLN A 133 -5.98 -6.79 12.61
CA GLN A 133 -7.26 -7.52 12.64
C GLN A 133 -7.79 -7.62 14.07
N ARG A 134 -9.11 -7.45 14.22
CA ARG A 134 -9.83 -7.56 15.49
C ARG A 134 -10.87 -8.67 15.50
N ARG A 135 -11.55 -8.87 14.36
CA ARG A 135 -12.67 -9.82 14.25
C ARG A 135 -12.17 -11.19 13.81
N GLY A 136 -12.89 -12.24 14.21
CA GLY A 136 -12.59 -13.61 13.75
C GLY A 136 -11.37 -14.25 14.43
N LEU A 137 -10.92 -13.72 15.58
CA LEU A 137 -9.80 -14.31 16.34
C LEU A 137 -10.24 -15.54 17.15
N GLY A 138 -11.52 -15.62 17.54
CA GLY A 138 -12.02 -16.75 18.33
C GLY A 138 -11.50 -16.81 19.77
N LEU A 139 -10.90 -15.70 20.28
CA LEU A 139 -10.33 -15.64 21.62
C LEU A 139 -11.36 -15.08 22.63
N PRO A 140 -11.71 -15.83 23.69
CA PRO A 140 -12.66 -15.41 24.71
C PRO A 140 -11.99 -14.51 25.78
N MET A 141 -11.43 -13.36 25.37
CA MET A 141 -10.66 -12.48 26.24
C MET A 141 -11.50 -11.54 27.14
N GLY A 142 -12.84 -11.47 26.91
CA GLY A 142 -13.70 -10.53 27.63
C GLY A 142 -13.54 -9.06 27.24
N HIS A 143 -12.52 -8.71 26.48
CA HIS A 143 -12.22 -7.38 25.93
C HIS A 143 -11.71 -7.47 24.49
N ARG A 144 -11.48 -6.33 23.86
CA ARG A 144 -11.07 -6.28 22.44
C ARG A 144 -9.56 -6.43 22.34
N VAL A 145 -9.10 -7.44 21.61
CA VAL A 145 -7.70 -7.62 21.25
C VAL A 145 -7.50 -7.52 19.74
N PHE A 146 -6.28 -7.22 19.33
CA PHE A 146 -5.89 -6.98 17.95
C PHE A 146 -4.64 -7.77 17.61
N VAL A 147 -4.52 -8.23 16.38
CA VAL A 147 -3.28 -8.81 15.88
C VAL A 147 -2.21 -7.71 15.80
N LEU A 148 -1.11 -7.89 16.51
CA LEU A 148 0.03 -6.97 16.54
C LEU A 148 1.10 -7.41 15.55
N GLU A 149 1.37 -8.72 15.50
CA GLU A 149 2.46 -9.30 14.74
C GLU A 149 2.08 -10.72 14.30
N ILE A 150 2.58 -11.15 13.17
CA ILE A 150 2.53 -12.55 12.72
C ILE A 150 3.97 -13.03 12.65
N ARG A 151 4.27 -14.15 13.31
CA ARG A 151 5.60 -14.77 13.38
C ARG A 151 5.60 -16.10 12.65
N PRO A 152 5.98 -16.12 11.37
CA PRO A 152 5.99 -17.35 10.57
C PRO A 152 6.94 -18.42 11.14
N GLU A 153 8.09 -18.00 11.68
CA GLU A 153 9.14 -18.89 12.18
C GLU A 153 8.69 -19.74 13.36
N THR A 154 7.86 -19.17 14.24
CA THR A 154 7.31 -19.86 15.42
C THR A 154 5.85 -20.27 15.25
N ASN A 155 5.26 -19.91 14.10
CA ASN A 155 3.84 -20.11 13.79
C ASN A 155 2.92 -19.51 14.87
N GLU A 156 3.24 -18.27 15.28
CA GLU A 156 2.50 -17.54 16.30
C GLU A 156 1.81 -16.30 15.71
N VAL A 157 0.64 -15.99 16.28
CA VAL A 157 -0.05 -14.71 16.06
C VAL A 157 -0.03 -13.95 17.39
N VAL A 158 0.73 -12.86 17.44
CA VAL A 158 0.82 -12.00 18.62
C VAL A 158 -0.39 -11.10 18.65
N VAL A 159 -1.09 -11.08 19.78
CA VAL A 159 -2.26 -10.21 20.00
C VAL A 159 -2.05 -9.32 21.22
N GLY A 160 -2.68 -8.16 21.21
CA GLY A 160 -2.60 -7.19 22.31
C GLY A 160 -3.67 -6.13 22.23
N GLU A 161 -3.48 -5.08 23.05
CA GLU A 161 -4.42 -4.00 23.23
C GLU A 161 -4.41 -3.01 22.03
N ASN A 162 -5.42 -2.14 21.98
CA ASN A 162 -5.55 -1.17 20.87
C ASN A 162 -4.36 -0.22 20.77
N GLU A 163 -3.80 0.18 21.90
CA GLU A 163 -2.68 1.12 21.99
C GLU A 163 -1.39 0.51 21.43
N GLU A 164 -1.20 -0.79 21.59
CA GLU A 164 -0.04 -1.55 21.11
C GLU A 164 -0.03 -1.73 19.57
N VAL A 165 -1.17 -1.47 18.91
CA VAL A 165 -1.27 -1.54 17.44
C VAL A 165 -0.57 -0.36 16.75
N PHE A 166 -0.27 0.72 17.50
CA PHE A 166 0.32 1.93 16.94
C PHE A 166 1.85 1.89 17.00
N ALA A 167 2.48 2.27 15.90
CA ALA A 167 3.93 2.47 15.85
C ALA A 167 4.26 3.92 15.49
N LYS A 168 5.25 4.49 16.15
CA LYS A 168 5.76 5.85 15.84
C LYS A 168 6.86 5.84 14.78
N VAL A 169 7.51 4.70 14.59
CA VAL A 169 8.63 4.57 13.66
C VAL A 169 8.35 3.41 12.71
N VAL A 170 8.50 3.65 11.42
CA VAL A 170 8.42 2.64 10.37
C VAL A 170 9.67 2.76 9.51
N LYS A 171 10.34 1.65 9.28
CA LYS A 171 11.48 1.57 8.36
C LYS A 171 11.03 1.00 7.03
N ALA A 172 11.61 1.50 5.95
CA ALA A 172 11.37 0.98 4.62
C ALA A 172 12.68 0.93 3.84
N ASN A 173 12.80 -0.07 2.98
CA ASN A 173 13.89 -0.25 2.04
C ASN A 173 13.38 -0.22 0.58
N LYS A 174 14.25 -0.47 -0.40
CA LYS A 174 13.92 -0.39 -1.84
C LYS A 174 13.27 0.94 -2.19
N VAL A 175 13.94 2.01 -1.75
CA VAL A 175 13.40 3.37 -1.83
C VAL A 175 13.47 3.90 -3.25
N ASN A 176 12.33 4.25 -3.81
CA ASN A 176 12.23 5.03 -5.04
C ASN A 176 11.92 6.49 -4.72
N TYR A 177 12.73 7.42 -5.21
CA TYR A 177 12.50 8.86 -5.10
C TYR A 177 11.89 9.38 -6.41
N MET A 178 10.71 9.98 -6.31
CA MET A 178 9.94 10.42 -7.47
C MET A 178 9.95 11.95 -7.67
N ALA A 179 9.14 12.71 -6.93
CA ALA A 179 9.06 14.16 -7.06
C ALA A 179 10.30 14.88 -6.51
N ILE A 180 10.99 14.28 -5.54
CA ILE A 180 12.20 14.84 -4.93
C ILE A 180 13.42 14.04 -5.37
N PRO A 181 14.61 14.64 -5.35
CA PRO A 181 15.87 13.91 -5.50
C PRO A 181 16.10 12.97 -4.31
N PRO A 182 16.98 11.97 -4.45
CA PRO A 182 17.42 11.17 -3.30
C PRO A 182 17.94 12.09 -2.18
N LEU A 183 17.50 11.84 -0.96
CA LEU A 183 18.01 12.53 0.22
C LEU A 183 19.47 12.15 0.48
N GLU A 184 20.25 13.07 1.04
CA GLU A 184 21.57 12.75 1.56
C GLU A 184 21.47 11.85 2.80
N LEU A 185 22.54 11.11 3.10
CA LEU A 185 22.55 10.24 4.29
C LEU A 185 22.39 11.09 5.57
N GLY A 186 21.38 10.78 6.36
CA GLY A 186 21.03 11.53 7.57
C GLY A 186 20.14 12.75 7.32
N GLU A 187 19.89 13.14 6.09
CA GLU A 187 18.98 14.23 5.75
C GLU A 187 17.54 13.87 6.13
N GLU A 188 16.81 14.88 6.62
CA GLU A 188 15.43 14.77 7.06
C GLU A 188 14.50 15.66 6.21
N LEU A 189 13.30 15.14 5.95
CA LEU A 189 12.27 15.88 5.23
C LEU A 189 10.91 15.67 5.89
N SER A 190 10.22 16.77 6.18
CA SER A 190 8.82 16.75 6.62
C SER A 190 7.88 16.53 5.45
N CYS A 191 6.96 15.60 5.60
CA CYS A 191 6.03 15.20 4.54
C CYS A 191 4.73 14.62 5.13
N THR A 192 3.82 14.19 4.28
CA THR A 192 2.71 13.29 4.65
C THR A 192 3.02 11.90 4.13
N ALA A 193 2.80 10.85 4.93
CA ALA A 193 3.03 9.49 4.45
C ALA A 193 1.82 8.58 4.67
N LYS A 194 1.64 7.63 3.73
CA LYS A 194 0.66 6.54 3.79
C LYS A 194 1.39 5.23 3.96
N ILE A 195 0.90 4.37 4.86
CA ILE A 195 1.48 3.05 5.14
C ILE A 195 0.67 1.88 4.54
N ARG A 196 -0.41 2.16 3.84
CA ARG A 196 -1.26 1.25 3.06
C ARG A 196 -2.19 2.04 2.16
N TYR A 197 -2.79 1.38 1.19
CA TYR A 197 -3.68 2.00 0.22
C TYR A 197 -4.84 2.80 0.86
N GLY A 198 -5.54 2.21 1.82
CA GLY A 198 -6.68 2.85 2.52
C GLY A 198 -6.28 3.87 3.61
N HIS A 199 -4.99 4.13 3.83
CA HIS A 199 -4.55 5.15 4.79
C HIS A 199 -4.75 6.55 4.22
N LYS A 200 -5.32 7.46 5.01
CA LYS A 200 -5.55 8.85 4.57
C LYS A 200 -4.26 9.68 4.46
N GLY A 201 -3.18 9.19 5.05
CA GLY A 201 -1.93 9.91 5.23
C GLY A 201 -1.83 10.55 6.61
N SER A 202 -0.63 10.53 7.17
CA SER A 202 -0.30 11.16 8.46
C SER A 202 0.95 12.02 8.32
N PRO A 203 1.08 13.12 9.08
CA PRO A 203 2.32 13.87 9.18
C PRO A 203 3.47 12.95 9.53
N CYS A 204 4.59 13.10 8.84
CA CYS A 204 5.74 12.23 8.95
C CYS A 204 7.01 13.02 8.70
N VAL A 205 8.08 12.67 9.39
CA VAL A 205 9.45 13.06 9.04
C VAL A 205 10.14 11.81 8.50
N ILE A 206 10.59 11.87 7.25
CA ILE A 206 11.42 10.83 6.68
C ILE A 206 12.88 11.20 6.83
N LYS A 207 13.73 10.21 7.07
CA LYS A 207 15.18 10.34 7.19
C LYS A 207 15.85 9.22 6.42
N ARG A 208 16.82 9.54 5.57
CA ARG A 208 17.65 8.51 4.95
C ARG A 208 18.62 7.94 5.99
N THR A 209 18.49 6.65 6.28
CA THR A 209 19.28 5.96 7.31
C THR A 209 20.25 4.94 6.76
N GLY A 210 20.18 4.65 5.46
CA GLY A 210 21.08 3.73 4.77
C GLY A 210 21.14 4.01 3.28
N GLU A 211 21.88 3.18 2.54
CA GLU A 211 22.01 3.32 1.09
C GLU A 211 20.64 3.23 0.40
N ASP A 212 19.84 2.26 0.80
CA ASP A 212 18.48 1.99 0.27
C ASP A 212 17.45 1.89 1.42
N GLU A 213 17.64 2.67 2.48
CA GLU A 213 16.77 2.65 3.66
C GLU A 213 16.36 4.06 4.07
N ILE A 214 15.07 4.20 4.38
CA ILE A 214 14.52 5.36 5.08
C ILE A 214 13.85 4.95 6.39
N THR A 215 13.93 5.84 7.37
CA THR A 215 13.14 5.78 8.59
C THR A 215 12.07 6.86 8.54
N CYS A 216 10.82 6.45 8.75
CA CYS A 216 9.64 7.31 8.79
C CYS A 216 9.19 7.47 10.24
N THR A 217 9.24 8.70 10.77
CA THR A 217 8.80 9.03 12.13
C THR A 217 7.45 9.73 12.09
N PHE A 218 6.45 9.16 12.74
CA PHE A 218 5.09 9.65 12.85
C PHE A 218 4.84 10.17 14.27
N PRO A 219 4.69 11.47 14.50
CA PRO A 219 4.53 12.04 15.84
C PRO A 219 3.38 11.40 16.64
N ASP A 220 2.22 11.25 16.00
CA ASP A 220 1.01 10.69 16.61
C ASP A 220 0.92 9.16 16.46
N GLY A 221 1.93 8.54 15.84
CA GLY A 221 1.90 7.12 15.49
C GLY A 221 0.98 6.79 14.33
N VAL A 222 1.20 5.62 13.73
CA VAL A 222 0.35 5.05 12.69
C VAL A 222 -0.14 3.66 13.09
N ARG A 223 -1.38 3.36 12.75
CA ARG A 223 -2.03 2.12 13.14
C ARG A 223 -1.63 0.97 12.24
N ALA A 224 -1.15 -0.13 12.83
CA ALA A 224 -0.90 -1.41 12.17
C ALA A 224 0.00 -1.29 10.92
N PRO A 225 1.21 -0.74 11.02
CA PRO A 225 2.16 -0.89 9.93
C PRO A 225 2.46 -2.38 9.75
N THR A 226 2.37 -2.84 8.51
CA THR A 226 2.45 -4.28 8.19
C THR A 226 3.67 -4.52 7.33
N PRO A 227 4.57 -5.44 7.70
CA PRO A 227 5.71 -5.85 6.86
C PRO A 227 5.26 -6.24 5.45
N GLY A 228 6.01 -5.81 4.44
CA GLY A 228 5.67 -6.04 3.04
C GLY A 228 4.70 -5.02 2.43
N GLN A 229 4.08 -4.14 3.24
CA GLN A 229 3.34 -2.99 2.73
C GLN A 229 4.28 -1.82 2.45
N ALA A 230 3.95 -1.03 1.43
CA ALA A 230 4.72 0.15 1.11
C ALA A 230 4.46 1.29 2.10
N VAL A 231 5.51 2.10 2.37
CA VAL A 231 5.38 3.45 2.88
C VAL A 231 5.56 4.41 1.71
N VAL A 232 4.55 5.21 1.42
CA VAL A 232 4.57 6.19 0.34
C VAL A 232 4.45 7.59 0.93
N PHE A 233 5.44 8.43 0.68
CA PHE A 233 5.48 9.80 1.18
C PHE A 233 5.13 10.81 0.07
N TYR A 234 4.44 11.85 0.48
CA TYR A 234 3.88 12.89 -0.39
C TYR A 234 4.45 14.24 -0.01
N VAL A 235 4.86 15.01 -1.02
CA VAL A 235 5.38 16.37 -0.92
C VAL A 235 4.63 17.23 -1.92
N ASP A 236 4.07 18.34 -1.49
CA ASP A 236 3.34 19.31 -2.33
C ASP A 236 2.27 18.68 -3.24
N GLY A 237 1.53 17.68 -2.72
CA GLY A 237 0.46 17.02 -3.46
C GLY A 237 0.92 15.99 -4.49
N CYS A 238 2.23 15.72 -4.57
CA CYS A 238 2.82 14.70 -5.42
C CYS A 238 3.42 13.56 -4.61
N VAL A 239 3.55 12.38 -5.22
CA VAL A 239 4.33 11.29 -4.66
C VAL A 239 5.79 11.70 -4.62
N GLY A 240 6.31 11.97 -3.43
CA GLY A 240 7.73 12.25 -3.19
C GLY A 240 8.60 11.03 -3.43
N GLY A 241 8.05 9.85 -3.06
CA GLY A 241 8.66 8.55 -3.21
C GLY A 241 8.03 7.51 -2.29
N GLY A 242 8.69 6.36 -2.14
CA GLY A 242 8.25 5.30 -1.24
C GLY A 242 9.20 4.12 -1.22
N GLY A 243 8.96 3.19 -0.29
CA GLY A 243 9.70 1.94 -0.13
C GLY A 243 8.88 0.88 0.60
N THR A 244 9.37 -0.34 0.74
CA THR A 244 8.72 -1.47 1.43
C THR A 244 9.53 -1.96 2.63
#